data_396d99e77d6cfdc7b1ae030b07b7a2c0
#
_entry.id   396d99e77d6cfdc7b1ae030b07b7a2c0
#
_cell.length_a   1.000
_cell.length_b   1.000
_cell.length_c   1.000
_cell.angle_alpha   90.00
_cell.angle_beta   90.00
_cell.angle_gamma   90.00
#
_symmetry.space_group_name_H-M   'P 1'
#
loop_
_entity.id
_entity.type
_entity.pdbx_description
1 polymer ?
#
loop_
_entity_poly.entity_id
_entity_poly.type
_entity_poly.pdbx_seq_one_letter_code
_entity_poly.pdbx_strand_id
1 'polypeptide(L)'
;REYYYSGRKEQASKTDEEYYTELEKLAGDFPVRSVVVDPSAASFIEVIRRHRRFRVHKAVNDVVPGIVTTSRYIENGTIKVHRSCKDSIREFGLYRWDEKSPEDRPIKENDHAMDDIRYFVMTILRGKARRAGQERYIPMWGEVRE
;
A
#
# COMPACT_ATOMS: atom_id res chain seq x y z
N ARG A 1 -9.88 -8.97 2.36
CA ARG A 1 -10.53 -8.96 1.03
C ARG A 1 -9.55 -8.47 -0.02
N GLU A 2 -9.76 -8.90 -1.24
CA GLU A 2 -8.94 -8.55 -2.40
C GLU A 2 -9.87 -8.32 -3.59
N TYR A 3 -9.54 -7.36 -4.42
CA TYR A 3 -10.05 -7.20 -5.77
C TYR A 3 -8.84 -7.12 -6.72
N TYR A 4 -8.81 -7.98 -7.69
CA TYR A 4 -7.77 -8.03 -8.70
C TYR A 4 -8.39 -8.00 -10.10
N TYR A 5 -7.91 -7.12 -10.95
CA TYR A 5 -8.35 -6.99 -12.33
C TYR A 5 -7.13 -6.98 -13.26
N SER A 6 -7.14 -7.84 -14.26
CA SER A 6 -6.10 -7.89 -15.28
C SER A 6 -6.69 -7.55 -16.66
N GLY A 7 -6.48 -6.33 -17.10
CA GLY A 7 -6.93 -5.88 -18.42
C GLY A 7 -6.40 -6.75 -19.59
N ARG A 8 -5.23 -7.38 -19.41
CA ARG A 8 -4.69 -8.32 -20.40
C ARG A 8 -5.51 -9.61 -20.49
N LYS A 9 -5.96 -10.16 -19.35
CA LYS A 9 -6.79 -11.37 -19.31
C LYS A 9 -8.20 -11.10 -19.79
N GLU A 10 -8.75 -9.96 -19.38
CA GLU A 10 -10.13 -9.57 -19.73
C GLU A 10 -10.25 -8.93 -21.10
N GLN A 11 -9.13 -8.64 -21.78
CA GLN A 11 -9.07 -7.93 -23.08
C GLN A 11 -9.85 -6.61 -23.08
N ALA A 12 -9.99 -5.99 -21.93
CA ALA A 12 -10.74 -4.75 -21.71
C ALA A 12 -10.03 -3.88 -20.70
N SER A 13 -10.23 -2.58 -20.81
CA SER A 13 -9.80 -1.59 -19.82
C SER A 13 -11.02 -1.06 -19.08
N LYS A 14 -10.91 -0.91 -17.77
CA LYS A 14 -11.91 -0.22 -16.96
C LYS A 14 -11.63 1.28 -16.91
N THR A 15 -12.68 2.07 -16.86
CA THR A 15 -12.60 3.49 -16.53
C THR A 15 -12.33 3.70 -15.04
N ASP A 16 -11.90 4.90 -14.66
CA ASP A 16 -11.69 5.24 -13.25
C ASP A 16 -12.98 5.18 -12.42
N GLU A 17 -14.13 5.48 -13.00
CA GLU A 17 -15.44 5.34 -12.35
C GLU A 17 -15.83 3.87 -12.11
N GLU A 18 -15.52 2.99 -13.04
CA GLU A 18 -15.71 1.54 -12.86
C GLU A 18 -14.78 1.00 -11.76
N TYR A 19 -13.52 1.44 -11.70
CA TYR A 19 -12.62 1.11 -10.60
C TYR A 19 -13.13 1.67 -9.28
N TYR A 20 -13.68 2.86 -9.26
CA TYR A 20 -14.29 3.44 -8.06
C TYR A 20 -15.46 2.60 -7.56
N THR A 21 -16.32 2.13 -8.47
CA THR A 21 -17.42 1.21 -8.13
C THR A 21 -16.92 -0.08 -7.48
N GLU A 22 -15.83 -0.67 -8.00
CA GLU A 22 -15.22 -1.85 -7.40
C GLU A 22 -14.60 -1.55 -6.01
N LEU A 23 -13.99 -0.38 -5.85
CA LEU A 23 -13.48 0.07 -4.55
C LEU A 23 -14.61 0.19 -3.52
N GLU A 24 -15.77 0.71 -3.89
CA GLU A 24 -16.94 0.79 -3.01
C GLU A 24 -17.47 -0.59 -2.63
N LYS A 25 -17.56 -1.52 -3.58
CA LYS A 25 -17.94 -2.92 -3.34
C LYS A 25 -16.94 -3.62 -2.41
N LEU A 26 -15.65 -3.40 -2.61
CA LEU A 26 -14.59 -3.96 -1.77
C LEU A 26 -14.67 -3.44 -0.34
N ALA A 27 -14.92 -2.14 -0.16
CA ALA A 27 -15.12 -1.51 1.13
C ALA A 27 -16.39 -2.06 1.81
N GLY A 28 -17.49 -2.20 1.05
CA GLY A 28 -18.78 -2.65 1.58
C GLY A 28 -19.23 -1.79 2.77
N ASP A 29 -19.71 -2.43 3.82
CA ASP A 29 -20.19 -1.78 5.05
C ASP A 29 -19.07 -1.50 6.08
N PHE A 30 -17.81 -1.81 5.76
CA PHE A 30 -16.71 -1.50 6.66
C PHE A 30 -16.48 0.01 6.75
N PRO A 31 -16.14 0.53 7.94
CA PRO A 31 -15.87 1.95 8.15
C PRO A 31 -14.49 2.35 7.60
N VAL A 32 -14.29 2.14 6.29
CA VAL A 32 -13.07 2.56 5.60
C VAL A 32 -13.01 4.08 5.57
N ARG A 33 -12.00 4.64 6.23
CA ARG A 33 -11.82 6.11 6.33
C ARG A 33 -10.93 6.67 5.25
N SER A 34 -9.96 5.89 4.79
CA SER A 34 -8.97 6.34 3.81
C SER A 34 -8.49 5.21 2.92
N VAL A 35 -8.02 5.60 1.75
CA VAL A 35 -7.38 4.71 0.77
C VAL A 35 -5.99 5.24 0.43
N VAL A 36 -5.07 4.34 0.13
CA VAL A 36 -3.73 4.65 -0.36
C VAL A 36 -3.69 4.33 -1.84
N VAL A 37 -3.26 5.26 -2.66
CA VAL A 37 -3.29 5.14 -4.13
C VAL A 37 -1.93 5.52 -4.69
N ASP A 38 -1.48 4.80 -5.71
CA ASP A 38 -0.27 5.14 -6.47
C ASP A 38 -0.36 6.60 -6.93
N PRO A 39 0.67 7.44 -6.67
CA PRO A 39 0.67 8.83 -7.09
C PRO A 39 0.60 9.02 -8.62
N SER A 40 0.95 8.01 -9.42
CA SER A 40 0.84 8.04 -10.88
C SER A 40 -0.62 7.93 -11.37
N ALA A 41 -1.52 7.36 -10.56
CA ALA A 41 -2.95 7.23 -10.89
C ALA A 41 -3.73 8.53 -10.60
N ALA A 42 -3.28 9.65 -11.17
CA ALA A 42 -3.80 10.98 -10.86
C ALA A 42 -5.30 11.14 -11.16
N SER A 43 -5.77 10.57 -12.28
CA SER A 43 -7.18 10.61 -12.67
C SER A 43 -8.07 9.83 -11.70
N PHE A 44 -7.64 8.65 -11.29
CA PHE A 44 -8.36 7.85 -10.29
C PHE A 44 -8.40 8.52 -8.92
N ILE A 45 -7.30 9.15 -8.49
CA ILE A 45 -7.26 9.96 -7.27
C ILE A 45 -8.33 11.06 -7.31
N GLU A 46 -8.50 11.72 -8.45
CA GLU A 46 -9.48 12.79 -8.61
C GLU A 46 -10.92 12.26 -8.59
N VAL A 47 -11.17 11.10 -9.18
CA VAL A 47 -12.47 10.42 -9.08
C VAL A 47 -12.81 10.12 -7.63
N ILE A 48 -11.92 9.50 -6.86
CA ILE A 48 -12.17 9.20 -5.44
C ILE A 48 -12.47 10.49 -4.64
N ARG A 49 -11.76 11.58 -4.91
CA ARG A 49 -11.99 12.87 -4.23
C ARG A 49 -13.36 13.48 -4.53
N ARG A 50 -13.80 13.38 -5.77
CA ARG A 50 -15.14 13.88 -6.18
C ARG A 50 -16.27 13.18 -5.43
N HIS A 51 -16.15 11.88 -5.24
CA HIS A 51 -17.14 11.09 -4.51
C HIS A 51 -17.16 11.35 -2.99
N ARG A 52 -16.10 11.92 -2.40
CA ARG A 52 -16.00 12.36 -1.00
C ARG A 52 -16.23 11.28 0.07
N ARG A 53 -16.32 10.01 -0.30
CA ARG A 53 -16.51 8.90 0.63
C ARG A 53 -15.22 8.54 1.37
N PHE A 54 -14.08 8.59 0.67
CA PHE A 54 -12.79 8.19 1.20
C PHE A 54 -11.79 9.34 1.21
N ARG A 55 -10.97 9.44 2.26
CA ARG A 55 -9.78 10.28 2.23
C ARG A 55 -8.69 9.57 1.43
N VAL A 56 -8.09 10.26 0.47
CA VAL A 56 -7.02 9.70 -0.35
C VAL A 56 -5.65 10.09 0.22
N HIS A 57 -4.79 9.10 0.39
CA HIS A 57 -3.36 9.27 0.61
C HIS A 57 -2.60 8.84 -0.65
N LYS A 58 -1.74 9.71 -1.17
CA LYS A 58 -0.77 9.31 -2.17
C LYS A 58 0.26 8.39 -1.53
N ALA A 59 0.55 7.27 -2.17
CA ALA A 59 1.49 6.29 -1.67
C ALA A 59 2.91 6.87 -1.57
N VAL A 60 3.63 6.49 -0.52
CA VAL A 60 5.08 6.62 -0.46
C VAL A 60 5.66 5.46 -1.27
N ASN A 61 6.30 5.79 -2.40
CA ASN A 61 6.68 4.81 -3.43
C ASN A 61 8.19 4.48 -3.45
N ASP A 62 8.87 4.55 -2.31
CA ASP A 62 10.26 4.11 -2.19
C ASP A 62 10.33 2.59 -2.36
N VAL A 63 10.97 2.10 -3.44
CA VAL A 63 10.93 0.67 -3.82
C VAL A 63 11.78 -0.16 -2.86
N VAL A 64 13.10 -0.02 -2.90
CA VAL A 64 14.02 -0.88 -2.12
C VAL A 64 13.81 -0.74 -0.60
N PRO A 65 13.78 0.47 -0.03
CA PRO A 65 13.47 0.65 1.39
C PRO A 65 12.08 0.14 1.76
N GLY A 66 11.14 0.24 0.85
CA GLY A 66 9.77 -0.26 1.02
C GLY A 66 9.71 -1.78 1.07
N ILE A 67 10.40 -2.48 0.18
CA ILE A 67 10.49 -3.94 0.17
C ILE A 67 11.09 -4.44 1.49
N VAL A 68 12.24 -3.88 1.91
CA VAL A 68 12.90 -4.26 3.17
C VAL A 68 11.99 -4.03 4.38
N THR A 69 11.30 -2.89 4.41
CA THR A 69 10.37 -2.58 5.50
C THR A 69 9.18 -3.55 5.50
N THR A 70 8.59 -3.81 4.34
CA THR A 70 7.43 -4.72 4.19
C THR A 70 7.80 -6.14 4.61
N SER A 71 8.96 -6.66 4.19
CA SER A 71 9.45 -7.98 4.59
C SER A 71 9.52 -8.11 6.11
N ARG A 72 10.07 -7.13 6.81
CA ARG A 72 10.12 -7.12 8.29
C ARG A 72 8.73 -7.15 8.95
N TYR A 73 7.75 -6.45 8.38
CA TYR A 73 6.37 -6.45 8.90
C TYR A 73 5.65 -7.78 8.66
N ILE A 74 6.03 -8.50 7.61
CA ILE A 74 5.53 -9.85 7.33
C ILE A 74 6.21 -10.86 8.26
N GLU A 75 7.54 -10.84 8.35
CA GLU A 75 8.34 -11.74 9.18
C GLU A 75 7.95 -11.69 10.66
N ASN A 76 7.70 -10.49 11.19
CA ASN A 76 7.28 -10.32 12.59
C ASN A 76 5.77 -10.50 12.82
N GLY A 77 5.02 -10.88 11.78
CA GLY A 77 3.58 -11.16 11.85
C GLY A 77 2.68 -9.93 12.00
N THR A 78 3.21 -8.71 11.86
CA THR A 78 2.40 -7.48 11.86
C THR A 78 1.44 -7.45 10.68
N ILE A 79 1.88 -7.94 9.52
CA ILE A 79 1.07 -8.13 8.32
C ILE A 79 0.83 -9.61 8.10
N LYS A 80 -0.42 -9.95 7.86
CA LYS A 80 -0.87 -11.30 7.51
C LYS A 80 -1.78 -11.24 6.31
N VAL A 81 -1.57 -12.11 5.34
CA VAL A 81 -2.41 -12.23 4.15
C VAL A 81 -3.42 -13.34 4.38
N HIS A 82 -4.70 -13.01 4.24
CA HIS A 82 -5.76 -14.02 4.42
C HIS A 82 -5.79 -14.97 3.21
N ARG A 83 -6.08 -16.24 3.46
CA ARG A 83 -6.10 -17.31 2.41
C ARG A 83 -7.05 -17.07 1.24
N SER A 84 -8.01 -16.15 1.37
CA SER A 84 -8.90 -15.76 0.28
C SER A 84 -8.27 -14.76 -0.71
N CYS A 85 -7.16 -14.12 -0.34
CA CYS A 85 -6.42 -13.19 -1.19
C CYS A 85 -5.51 -13.99 -2.15
N LYS A 86 -6.12 -14.59 -3.16
CA LYS A 86 -5.47 -15.56 -4.06
C LYS A 86 -4.40 -14.92 -4.94
N ASP A 87 -4.67 -13.73 -5.44
CA ASP A 87 -3.73 -13.03 -6.31
C ASP A 87 -2.55 -12.47 -5.53
N SER A 88 -2.76 -11.92 -4.34
CA SER A 88 -1.67 -11.55 -3.45
C SER A 88 -0.75 -12.73 -3.13
N ILE A 89 -1.33 -13.90 -2.76
CA ILE A 89 -0.55 -15.12 -2.48
C ILE A 89 0.22 -15.59 -3.72
N ARG A 90 -0.40 -15.54 -4.90
CA ARG A 90 0.25 -15.89 -6.16
C ARG A 90 1.44 -14.97 -6.45
N GLU A 91 1.27 -13.66 -6.30
CA GLU A 91 2.32 -12.68 -6.56
C GLU A 91 3.48 -12.78 -5.57
N PHE A 92 3.23 -13.09 -4.29
CA PHE A 92 4.28 -13.39 -3.33
C PHE A 92 5.24 -14.50 -3.81
N GLY A 93 4.71 -15.54 -4.46
CA GLY A 93 5.51 -16.63 -5.00
C GLY A 93 6.27 -16.29 -6.29
N LEU A 94 5.91 -15.21 -6.96
CA LEU A 94 6.47 -14.80 -8.25
C LEU A 94 7.37 -13.57 -8.15
N TYR A 95 7.23 -12.79 -7.08
CA TYR A 95 7.97 -11.55 -6.91
C TYR A 95 9.46 -11.80 -6.67
N ARG A 96 10.31 -11.20 -7.51
CA ARG A 96 11.76 -11.45 -7.48
C ARG A 96 12.55 -10.25 -7.96
N TRP A 97 13.82 -10.21 -7.60
CA TRP A 97 14.77 -9.23 -8.09
C TRP A 97 15.13 -9.45 -9.56
N ASP A 98 15.43 -8.37 -10.25
CA ASP A 98 15.95 -8.39 -11.63
C ASP A 98 17.47 -8.61 -11.60
N GLU A 99 17.88 -9.86 -11.72
CA GLU A 99 19.31 -10.26 -11.70
C GLU A 99 20.11 -9.68 -12.89
N LYS A 100 19.42 -9.20 -13.93
CA LYS A 100 20.06 -8.60 -15.11
C LYS A 100 20.23 -7.08 -14.98
N SER A 101 19.62 -6.48 -13.99
CA SER A 101 19.73 -5.04 -13.74
C SER A 101 21.01 -4.72 -12.96
N PRO A 102 21.76 -3.66 -13.30
CA PRO A 102 22.86 -3.17 -12.50
C PRO A 102 22.40 -2.52 -11.19
N GLU A 103 21.13 -2.21 -11.07
CA GLU A 103 20.50 -1.61 -9.88
C GLU A 103 19.61 -2.63 -9.17
N ASP A 104 19.55 -2.55 -7.84
CA ASP A 104 18.62 -3.33 -7.06
C ASP A 104 17.17 -2.91 -7.34
N ARG A 105 16.50 -3.66 -8.19
CA ARG A 105 15.09 -3.45 -8.51
C ARG A 105 14.34 -4.77 -8.72
N PRO A 106 13.06 -4.84 -8.38
CA PRO A 106 12.25 -6.00 -8.71
C PRO A 106 11.90 -6.04 -10.20
N ILE A 107 11.60 -7.23 -10.70
CA ILE A 107 11.00 -7.41 -12.03
C ILE A 107 9.59 -6.81 -12.00
N LYS A 108 9.28 -5.99 -13.03
CA LYS A 108 7.98 -5.31 -13.18
C LYS A 108 6.90 -6.21 -13.80
N GLU A 109 6.72 -7.39 -13.19
CA GLU A 109 5.70 -8.37 -13.56
C GLU A 109 5.13 -9.02 -12.30
N ASN A 110 3.82 -9.21 -12.25
CA ASN A 110 3.13 -9.80 -11.09
C ASN A 110 3.49 -9.10 -9.77
N ASP A 111 3.52 -7.78 -9.78
CA ASP A 111 3.98 -6.93 -8.68
C ASP A 111 2.88 -6.04 -8.08
N HIS A 112 1.65 -6.10 -8.62
CA HIS A 112 0.57 -5.19 -8.22
C HIS A 112 0.20 -5.32 -6.74
N ALA A 113 -0.05 -6.55 -6.26
CA ALA A 113 -0.37 -6.78 -4.86
C ALA A 113 0.84 -6.50 -3.95
N MET A 114 2.06 -6.71 -4.44
CA MET A 114 3.28 -6.41 -3.71
C MET A 114 3.45 -4.89 -3.55
N ASP A 115 3.19 -4.14 -4.60
CA ASP A 115 3.20 -2.68 -4.57
C ASP A 115 2.11 -2.14 -3.63
N ASP A 116 0.88 -2.67 -3.69
CA ASP A 116 -0.22 -2.26 -2.81
C ASP A 116 0.10 -2.47 -1.33
N ILE A 117 0.64 -3.62 -0.97
CA ILE A 117 1.05 -3.93 0.41
C ILE A 117 2.19 -2.99 0.83
N ARG A 118 3.18 -2.76 -0.02
CA ARG A 118 4.29 -1.85 0.22
C ARG A 118 3.80 -0.41 0.41
N TYR A 119 2.87 0.06 -0.42
CA TYR A 119 2.25 1.38 -0.30
C TYR A 119 1.55 1.56 1.05
N PHE A 120 0.78 0.58 1.48
CA PHE A 120 0.12 0.61 2.78
C PHE A 120 1.15 0.66 3.93
N VAL A 121 2.17 -0.20 3.88
CA VAL A 121 3.23 -0.24 4.91
C VAL A 121 3.94 1.10 5.02
N MET A 122 4.41 1.62 3.89
CA MET A 122 5.23 2.84 3.88
C MET A 122 4.42 4.09 4.24
N THR A 123 3.17 4.17 3.79
CA THR A 123 2.33 5.36 3.98
C THR A 123 1.65 5.38 5.34
N ILE A 124 1.13 4.24 5.78
CA ILE A 124 0.28 4.18 6.98
C ILE A 124 1.04 3.63 8.19
N LEU A 125 1.63 2.44 8.08
CA LEU A 125 2.21 1.77 9.25
C LEU A 125 3.51 2.46 9.69
N ARG A 126 4.43 2.72 8.77
CA ARG A 126 5.68 3.43 9.07
C ARG A 126 5.43 4.85 9.57
N GLY A 127 4.44 5.55 9.00
CA GLY A 127 4.04 6.89 9.43
C GLY A 127 3.53 6.91 10.87
N LYS A 128 2.76 5.92 11.28
CA LYS A 128 2.29 5.77 12.67
C LYS A 128 3.43 5.46 13.63
N ALA A 129 4.35 4.57 13.26
CA ALA A 129 5.51 4.22 14.08
C ALA A 129 6.43 5.43 14.31
N ARG A 130 6.64 6.27 13.30
CA ARG A 130 7.43 7.50 13.43
C ARG A 130 6.76 8.50 14.37
N ARG A 131 5.45 8.70 14.28
CA ARG A 131 4.70 9.59 15.19
C ARG A 131 4.73 9.08 16.62
N ALA A 132 4.49 7.80 16.85
CA ALA A 132 4.58 7.19 18.19
C ALA A 132 5.99 7.30 18.79
N GLY A 133 7.05 7.23 17.97
CA GLY A 133 8.43 7.47 18.41
C GLY A 133 8.72 8.92 18.76
N GLN A 134 8.11 9.87 18.05
CA GLN A 134 8.21 11.31 18.35
C GLN A 134 7.44 11.71 19.60
N GLU A 135 6.28 11.10 19.85
CA GLU A 135 5.51 11.33 21.09
C GLU A 135 6.17 10.72 22.33
N ARG A 136 7.07 9.75 22.20
CA ARG A 136 7.82 9.15 23.31
C ARG A 136 9.10 9.90 23.69
N TYR A 137 9.53 10.88 22.92
CA TYR A 137 10.64 11.73 23.32
C TYR A 137 10.15 12.85 24.22
N ILE A 138 9.90 12.52 25.48
CA ILE A 138 9.84 13.49 26.57
C ILE A 138 11.29 13.64 27.03
N PRO A 139 11.94 14.81 26.87
CA PRO A 139 13.27 15.03 27.43
C PRO A 139 13.17 14.85 28.93
N MET A 140 13.87 13.87 29.49
CA MET A 140 13.96 13.62 30.94
C MET A 140 14.88 14.63 31.67
N TRP A 141 15.00 15.82 31.15
CA TRP A 141 15.72 16.88 31.85
C TRP A 141 14.68 17.90 32.29
N GLY A 142 14.11 17.61 33.45
CA GLY A 142 13.44 18.69 34.21
C GLY A 142 14.43 19.83 34.39
N GLU A 143 14.01 21.04 33.98
CA GLU A 143 14.73 22.25 34.32
C GLU A 143 14.95 22.31 35.84
N VAL A 144 16.19 22.21 36.24
CA VAL A 144 16.59 22.63 37.58
C VAL A 144 16.47 24.17 37.58
N ARG A 145 15.41 24.68 38.17
CA ARG A 145 15.30 26.11 38.50
C ARG A 145 16.12 26.33 39.78
N GLU A 146 17.18 27.12 39.67
CA GLU A 146 17.80 27.78 40.78
C GLU A 146 16.84 28.82 41.37
#